data_5f74e2314b0116eeeda0546adeb6dc99
#
_entry.id   5f74e2314b0116eeeda0546adeb6dc99
#
_cell.length_a   1.000
_cell.length_b   1.000
_cell.length_c   1.000
_cell.angle_alpha   90.00
_cell.angle_beta   90.00
_cell.angle_gamma   90.00
#
_symmetry.space_group_name_H-M   'P 1'
#
loop_
_entity.id
_entity.type
_entity.pdbx_description
1 polymer ?
#
loop_
_entity_poly.entity_id
_entity_poly.type
_entity_poly.pdbx_seq_one_letter_code
_entity_poly.pdbx_strand_id
1 'polypeptide(L)'
;MIPCQRFTFLICFFSTVLFSNLVFGETKLLGAEKKWNAYATKLNKNKTCFITSEPIKTSGKFNQKNRGKPYVFVTNTKGGSNHEVSIKAGFNFKRNKDVIFDVDGKKTKLFPVDDRAWSESSKIDRFLVQSMRRGKTLTIIGTSTPGNKIIDTYSLSGFTKALRLIDKSCS
;
A
#
# COMPACT_ATOMS: atom_id res chain seq x y z
N MET A 1 -45.31 39.77 -59.40
CA MET A 1 -44.28 38.77 -59.33
C MET A 1 -43.30 39.14 -58.18
N ILE A 2 -43.46 38.49 -57.05
CA ILE A 2 -42.62 38.74 -55.83
C ILE A 2 -41.80 37.49 -55.57
N PRO A 3 -40.45 37.56 -55.53
CA PRO A 3 -39.67 36.40 -55.28
C PRO A 3 -39.64 36.11 -53.79
N CYS A 4 -39.89 34.85 -53.44
CA CYS A 4 -39.89 34.27 -52.13
C CYS A 4 -38.43 34.07 -51.65
N GLN A 5 -37.98 34.79 -50.60
CA GLN A 5 -36.66 34.73 -50.06
C GLN A 5 -36.62 33.64 -48.96
N ARG A 6 -35.90 32.54 -49.23
CA ARG A 6 -35.67 31.41 -48.28
C ARG A 6 -34.66 31.84 -47.25
N PHE A 7 -35.12 32.00 -46.01
CA PHE A 7 -34.24 32.12 -44.82
C PHE A 7 -33.78 30.73 -44.41
N THR A 8 -32.48 30.48 -44.59
CA THR A 8 -31.84 29.26 -44.10
C THR A 8 -31.34 29.52 -42.67
N PHE A 9 -32.02 28.93 -41.67
CA PHE A 9 -31.57 28.95 -40.26
C PHE A 9 -30.43 27.95 -40.10
N LEU A 10 -29.23 28.47 -39.88
CA LEU A 10 -28.03 27.66 -39.53
C LEU A 10 -28.06 27.40 -38.01
N ILE A 11 -28.48 26.20 -37.61
CA ILE A 11 -28.44 25.76 -36.20
C ILE A 11 -27.01 25.35 -35.91
N CYS A 12 -26.25 26.22 -35.23
CA CYS A 12 -24.96 25.89 -34.63
C CYS A 12 -25.18 24.97 -33.43
N PHE A 13 -24.92 23.67 -33.61
CA PHE A 13 -24.92 22.69 -32.53
C PHE A 13 -23.63 22.87 -31.70
N PHE A 14 -23.74 23.60 -30.59
CA PHE A 14 -22.64 23.78 -29.63
C PHE A 14 -22.52 22.49 -28.82
N SER A 15 -21.62 21.58 -29.27
CA SER A 15 -21.31 20.36 -28.55
C SER A 15 -20.47 20.71 -27.30
N THR A 16 -21.11 20.77 -26.14
CA THR A 16 -20.42 20.90 -24.84
C THR A 16 -19.74 19.59 -24.51
N VAL A 17 -18.43 19.51 -24.73
CA VAL A 17 -17.58 18.43 -24.29
C VAL A 17 -17.42 18.54 -22.77
N LEU A 18 -18.15 17.69 -22.02
CA LEU A 18 -17.99 17.53 -20.59
C LEU A 18 -16.64 16.85 -20.32
N PHE A 19 -15.62 17.64 -19.98
CA PHE A 19 -14.38 17.13 -19.43
C PHE A 19 -14.66 16.58 -18.02
N SER A 20 -14.80 15.26 -17.93
CA SER A 20 -14.81 14.56 -16.65
C SER A 20 -13.41 14.66 -16.05
N ASN A 21 -13.22 15.54 -15.06
CA ASN A 21 -12.00 15.61 -14.27
C ASN A 21 -11.87 14.30 -13.47
N LEU A 22 -10.98 13.42 -13.90
CA LEU A 22 -10.53 12.27 -13.12
C LEU A 22 -9.78 12.82 -11.90
N VAL A 23 -10.44 12.86 -10.76
CA VAL A 23 -9.82 13.22 -9.48
C VAL A 23 -8.94 12.03 -9.05
N PHE A 24 -7.68 12.03 -9.47
CA PHE A 24 -6.68 11.17 -8.87
C PHE A 24 -6.46 11.63 -7.43
N GLY A 25 -6.69 10.75 -6.47
CA GLY A 25 -6.46 11.06 -5.06
C GLY A 25 -4.97 11.41 -4.84
N GLU A 26 -4.69 12.66 -4.48
CA GLU A 26 -3.34 13.15 -4.22
C GLU A 26 -2.77 12.44 -2.98
N THR A 27 -1.60 11.81 -3.13
CA THR A 27 -0.86 11.20 -2.02
C THR A 27 0.15 12.21 -1.47
N LYS A 28 -0.03 12.65 -0.22
CA LYS A 28 0.82 13.62 0.46
C LYS A 28 1.80 12.90 1.39
N LEU A 29 3.10 13.24 1.29
CA LEU A 29 4.10 12.83 2.27
C LEU A 29 3.86 13.59 3.58
N LEU A 30 3.69 12.86 4.68
CA LEU A 30 3.56 13.42 6.04
C LEU A 30 4.91 13.58 6.74
N GLY A 31 5.87 12.74 6.38
CA GLY A 31 7.23 12.77 6.89
C GLY A 31 8.02 11.52 6.56
N ALA A 32 9.34 11.61 6.69
CA ALA A 32 10.28 10.52 6.52
C ALA A 32 11.08 10.32 7.80
N GLU A 33 11.03 9.12 8.35
CA GLU A 33 11.67 8.75 9.62
C GLU A 33 12.65 7.59 9.40
N LYS A 34 13.88 7.90 9.11
CA LYS A 34 14.96 6.95 8.79
C LYS A 34 14.59 6.01 7.62
N LYS A 35 14.14 4.76 7.89
CA LYS A 35 13.76 3.77 6.87
C LYS A 35 12.26 3.71 6.62
N TRP A 36 11.46 4.56 7.27
CA TRP A 36 10.02 4.59 7.19
C TRP A 36 9.50 5.93 6.67
N ASN A 37 8.64 5.89 5.67
CA ASN A 37 7.95 7.06 5.13
C ASN A 37 6.47 7.00 5.52
N ALA A 38 5.90 8.14 5.90
CA ALA A 38 4.49 8.29 6.24
C ALA A 38 3.77 9.10 5.18
N TYR A 39 2.59 8.64 4.76
CA TYR A 39 1.77 9.25 3.72
C TYR A 39 0.32 9.39 4.15
N ALA A 40 -0.37 10.36 3.57
CA ALA A 40 -1.82 10.47 3.59
C ALA A 40 -2.36 10.55 2.16
N THR A 41 -3.46 9.86 1.90
CA THR A 41 -4.18 9.92 0.63
C THR A 41 -5.68 9.95 0.88
N LYS A 42 -6.46 10.37 -0.11
CA LYS A 42 -7.91 10.21 -0.12
C LYS A 42 -8.26 9.07 -1.06
N LEU A 43 -8.84 8.01 -0.52
CA LEU A 43 -9.35 6.90 -1.30
C LEU A 43 -10.86 6.82 -1.08
N ASN A 44 -11.65 6.92 -2.17
CA ASN A 44 -13.12 6.82 -2.12
C ASN A 44 -13.79 7.71 -1.05
N LYS A 45 -13.41 8.99 -0.94
CA LYS A 45 -13.83 9.98 0.07
C LYS A 45 -13.27 9.73 1.49
N ASN A 46 -12.70 8.59 1.78
CA ASN A 46 -12.08 8.32 3.08
C ASN A 46 -10.61 8.72 3.06
N LYS A 47 -10.19 9.38 4.15
CA LYS A 47 -8.77 9.66 4.37
C LYS A 47 -8.09 8.38 4.84
N THR A 48 -7.04 7.98 4.13
CA THR A 48 -6.20 6.84 4.46
C THR A 48 -4.78 7.33 4.68
N CYS A 49 -4.18 6.94 5.81
CA CYS A 49 -2.80 7.22 6.12
C CYS A 49 -2.03 5.91 6.24
N PHE A 50 -0.83 5.86 5.73
CA PHE A 50 0.00 4.66 5.83
C PHE A 50 1.46 5.00 6.00
N ILE A 51 2.17 4.12 6.67
CA ILE A 51 3.63 4.10 6.67
C ILE A 51 4.11 2.94 5.83
N THR A 52 5.27 3.11 5.20
CA THR A 52 5.89 2.06 4.40
C THR A 52 7.41 2.08 4.52
N SER A 53 8.01 0.91 4.34
CA SER A 53 9.46 0.73 4.27
C SER A 53 9.81 -0.27 3.18
N GLU A 54 10.96 -0.08 2.54
CA GLU A 54 11.61 -1.02 1.64
C GLU A 54 12.61 -1.90 2.41
N PRO A 55 12.88 -3.15 1.98
CA PRO A 55 13.88 -3.98 2.64
C PRO A 55 15.28 -3.37 2.50
N ILE A 56 16.09 -3.53 3.55
CA ILE A 56 17.50 -3.19 3.56
C ILE A 56 18.38 -4.30 3.00
N LYS A 57 17.83 -5.52 2.94
CA LYS A 57 18.48 -6.73 2.40
C LYS A 57 17.42 -7.69 1.87
N THR A 58 17.72 -8.30 0.75
CA THR A 58 16.95 -9.41 0.19
C THR A 58 17.87 -10.60 -0.08
N SER A 59 17.39 -11.82 0.18
CA SER A 59 18.08 -13.05 -0.14
C SER A 59 17.12 -14.12 -0.67
N GLY A 60 17.66 -15.15 -1.33
CA GLY A 60 16.89 -16.20 -1.98
C GLY A 60 17.08 -16.19 -3.50
N LYS A 61 16.45 -17.15 -4.18
CA LYS A 61 16.56 -17.28 -5.64
C LYS A 61 15.40 -16.53 -6.33
N PHE A 62 15.69 -15.41 -6.97
CA PHE A 62 14.72 -14.62 -7.74
C PHE A 62 15.41 -13.84 -8.87
N ASN A 63 14.65 -13.49 -9.90
CA ASN A 63 15.13 -12.60 -10.96
C ASN A 63 14.86 -11.14 -10.52
N GLN A 64 15.93 -10.40 -10.26
CA GLN A 64 15.85 -9.04 -9.79
C GLN A 64 15.20 -8.07 -10.80
N LYS A 65 15.36 -8.33 -12.12
CA LYS A 65 14.75 -7.50 -13.17
C LYS A 65 13.22 -7.68 -13.25
N ASN A 66 12.71 -8.84 -12.85
CA ASN A 66 11.30 -9.18 -12.95
C ASN A 66 10.55 -9.05 -11.61
N ARG A 67 11.25 -8.73 -10.53
CA ARG A 67 10.65 -8.51 -9.23
C ARG A 67 10.20 -7.06 -9.08
N GLY A 68 8.92 -6.86 -8.81
CA GLY A 68 8.42 -5.56 -8.39
C GLY A 68 9.01 -5.14 -7.03
N LYS A 69 8.89 -3.85 -6.67
CA LYS A 69 9.39 -3.37 -5.38
C LYS A 69 8.61 -3.96 -4.21
N PRO A 70 9.29 -4.58 -3.24
CA PRO A 70 8.68 -5.08 -2.03
C PRO A 70 8.52 -3.97 -0.99
N TYR A 71 7.41 -4.05 -0.22
CA TYR A 71 7.09 -3.09 0.84
C TYR A 71 6.41 -3.77 2.02
N VAL A 72 6.63 -3.23 3.20
CA VAL A 72 5.78 -3.42 4.38
C VAL A 72 4.95 -2.16 4.57
N PHE A 73 3.66 -2.32 4.87
CA PHE A 73 2.72 -1.24 5.16
C PHE A 73 2.11 -1.40 6.54
N VAL A 74 1.84 -0.27 7.19
CA VAL A 74 0.87 -0.17 8.29
C VAL A 74 -0.08 0.97 7.96
N THR A 75 -1.37 0.68 7.93
CA THR A 75 -2.40 1.56 7.38
C THR A 75 -3.46 1.89 8.42
N ASN A 76 -3.84 3.18 8.49
CA ASN A 76 -4.99 3.70 9.21
C ASN A 76 -6.01 4.25 8.20
N THR A 77 -7.26 3.83 8.30
CA THR A 77 -8.36 4.38 7.50
C THR A 77 -9.33 5.09 8.43
N LYS A 78 -9.59 6.38 8.20
CA LYS A 78 -10.51 7.17 9.03
C LYS A 78 -11.92 6.56 9.01
N GLY A 79 -12.43 6.22 10.20
CA GLY A 79 -13.70 5.51 10.35
C GLY A 79 -13.66 4.02 9.97
N GLY A 80 -12.48 3.44 9.80
CA GLY A 80 -12.26 2.04 9.44
C GLY A 80 -11.17 1.35 10.27
N SER A 81 -10.31 0.57 9.60
CA SER A 81 -9.22 -0.16 10.24
C SER A 81 -8.13 0.76 10.77
N ASN A 82 -7.61 0.44 11.95
CA ASN A 82 -6.42 1.06 12.52
C ASN A 82 -5.28 0.06 12.59
N HIS A 83 -4.10 0.48 12.09
CA HIS A 83 -2.86 -0.29 12.11
C HIS A 83 -2.95 -1.62 11.36
N GLU A 84 -3.70 -1.67 10.26
CA GLU A 84 -3.71 -2.85 9.39
C GLU A 84 -2.31 -3.08 8.80
N VAL A 85 -1.77 -4.28 9.03
CA VAL A 85 -0.45 -4.67 8.55
C VAL A 85 -0.58 -5.45 7.25
N SER A 86 0.12 -5.01 6.22
CA SER A 86 0.20 -5.73 4.95
C SER A 86 1.60 -5.72 4.35
N ILE A 87 1.87 -6.76 3.57
CA ILE A 87 3.13 -6.95 2.85
C ILE A 87 2.83 -6.95 1.36
N LYS A 88 3.64 -6.24 0.57
CA LYS A 88 3.74 -6.42 -0.87
C LYS A 88 5.09 -7.04 -1.19
N ALA A 89 5.10 -8.22 -1.81
CA ALA A 89 6.34 -8.97 -2.04
C ALA A 89 7.04 -8.60 -3.35
N GLY A 90 6.29 -8.03 -4.31
CA GLY A 90 6.78 -7.79 -5.68
C GLY A 90 6.87 -9.07 -6.53
N PHE A 91 6.30 -10.16 -6.07
CA PHE A 91 6.09 -11.43 -6.77
C PHE A 91 4.84 -12.12 -6.21
N ASN A 92 4.19 -12.98 -7.00
CA ASN A 92 3.05 -13.74 -6.54
C ASN A 92 3.50 -14.85 -5.59
N PHE A 93 2.90 -14.86 -4.39
CA PHE A 93 3.13 -15.92 -3.41
C PHE A 93 2.58 -17.27 -3.90
N LYS A 94 3.21 -18.34 -3.47
CA LYS A 94 2.69 -19.69 -3.67
C LYS A 94 1.43 -19.88 -2.82
N ARG A 95 0.33 -20.28 -3.45
CA ARG A 95 -0.93 -20.59 -2.77
C ARG A 95 -0.70 -21.64 -1.66
N ASN A 96 -1.45 -21.54 -0.58
CA ASN A 96 -1.40 -22.46 0.57
C ASN A 96 -0.01 -22.55 1.25
N LYS A 97 0.79 -21.49 1.15
CA LYS A 97 2.04 -21.35 1.89
C LYS A 97 2.02 -20.05 2.66
N ASP A 98 2.02 -20.17 4.00
CA ASP A 98 2.07 -19.02 4.89
C ASP A 98 3.28 -18.12 4.57
N VAL A 99 3.07 -16.82 4.73
CA VAL A 99 4.15 -15.84 4.77
C VAL A 99 4.53 -15.66 6.24
N ILE A 100 5.80 -15.77 6.56
CA ILE A 100 6.27 -15.60 7.93
C ILE A 100 6.71 -14.17 8.16
N PHE A 101 6.11 -13.55 9.15
CA PHE A 101 6.44 -12.23 9.69
C PHE A 101 7.24 -12.45 10.99
N ASP A 102 8.53 -12.15 10.98
CA ASP A 102 9.45 -12.44 12.06
C ASP A 102 10.07 -11.15 12.58
N VAL A 103 9.76 -10.78 13.81
CA VAL A 103 10.39 -9.64 14.50
C VAL A 103 11.35 -10.18 15.55
N ASP A 104 12.65 -10.07 15.29
CA ASP A 104 13.73 -10.48 16.20
C ASP A 104 13.54 -11.91 16.75
N GLY A 105 13.12 -12.86 15.88
CA GLY A 105 12.89 -14.27 16.22
C GLY A 105 11.45 -14.62 16.62
N LYS A 106 10.56 -13.63 16.83
CA LYS A 106 9.13 -13.86 17.12
C LYS A 106 8.33 -13.96 15.82
N LYS A 107 7.92 -15.17 15.47
CA LYS A 107 7.27 -15.49 14.20
C LYS A 107 5.75 -15.46 14.30
N THR A 108 5.12 -14.83 13.34
CA THR A 108 3.68 -14.83 13.11
C THR A 108 3.40 -15.20 11.66
N LYS A 109 2.32 -15.93 11.42
CA LYS A 109 1.89 -16.28 10.06
C LYS A 109 0.98 -15.20 9.50
N LEU A 110 1.17 -14.89 8.22
CA LEU A 110 0.27 -14.08 7.41
C LEU A 110 -0.28 -14.94 6.27
N PHE A 111 -1.51 -14.67 5.84
CA PHE A 111 -2.09 -15.35 4.70
C PHE A 111 -1.80 -14.58 3.40
N PRO A 112 -1.32 -15.24 2.35
CA PRO A 112 -1.03 -14.61 1.08
C PRO A 112 -2.27 -14.56 0.18
N VAL A 113 -2.39 -13.45 -0.56
CA VAL A 113 -3.29 -13.31 -1.72
C VAL A 113 -2.48 -12.61 -2.82
N ASP A 114 -2.28 -13.29 -3.93
CA ASP A 114 -1.45 -12.82 -5.06
C ASP A 114 -0.05 -12.35 -4.61
N ASP A 115 0.31 -11.08 -4.81
CA ASP A 115 1.60 -10.49 -4.43
C ASP A 115 1.59 -9.86 -3.03
N ARG A 116 0.49 -10.02 -2.28
CA ARG A 116 0.31 -9.43 -0.95
C ARG A 116 0.07 -10.48 0.13
N ALA A 117 0.31 -10.09 1.39
CA ALA A 117 -0.03 -10.89 2.55
C ALA A 117 -0.58 -10.01 3.66
N TRP A 118 -1.53 -10.53 4.43
CA TRP A 118 -2.22 -9.85 5.54
C TRP A 118 -2.26 -10.71 6.80
N SER A 119 -2.51 -10.06 7.93
CA SER A 119 -2.89 -10.74 9.16
C SER A 119 -4.36 -11.20 9.07
N GLU A 120 -4.71 -12.20 9.87
CA GLU A 120 -6.09 -12.75 9.91
C GLU A 120 -7.06 -11.87 10.70
N SER A 121 -6.59 -10.91 11.49
CA SER A 121 -7.44 -10.08 12.33
C SER A 121 -6.75 -8.83 12.88
N SER A 122 -7.55 -7.83 13.25
CA SER A 122 -7.07 -6.62 13.93
C SER A 122 -6.38 -6.88 15.27
N LYS A 123 -6.67 -8.02 15.93
CA LYS A 123 -5.94 -8.46 17.13
C LYS A 123 -4.50 -8.83 16.79
N ILE A 124 -4.30 -9.55 15.69
CA ILE A 124 -2.97 -9.91 15.20
C ILE A 124 -2.24 -8.67 14.70
N ASP A 125 -2.90 -7.76 13.98
CA ASP A 125 -2.30 -6.48 13.56
C ASP A 125 -1.74 -5.70 14.75
N ARG A 126 -2.51 -5.57 15.82
CA ARG A 126 -2.05 -4.90 17.06
C ARG A 126 -0.82 -5.59 17.66
N PHE A 127 -0.81 -6.92 17.67
CA PHE A 127 0.35 -7.68 18.15
C PHE A 127 1.59 -7.44 17.29
N LEU A 128 1.46 -7.46 15.94
CA LEU A 128 2.55 -7.19 15.00
C LEU A 128 3.10 -5.78 15.17
N VAL A 129 2.23 -4.77 15.25
CA VAL A 129 2.63 -3.38 15.47
C VAL A 129 3.36 -3.21 16.81
N GLN A 130 2.88 -3.83 17.89
CA GLN A 130 3.56 -3.80 19.19
C GLN A 130 4.92 -4.48 19.13
N SER A 131 5.05 -5.58 18.40
CA SER A 131 6.33 -6.26 18.18
C SER A 131 7.30 -5.36 17.42
N MET A 132 6.85 -4.73 16.32
CA MET A 132 7.65 -3.78 15.55
C MET A 132 8.10 -2.54 16.35
N ARG A 133 7.25 -2.03 17.26
CA ARG A 133 7.61 -0.89 18.14
C ARG A 133 8.79 -1.21 19.09
N ARG A 134 8.93 -2.45 19.49
CA ARG A 134 9.96 -2.94 20.43
C ARG A 134 11.15 -3.57 19.75
N GLY A 135 10.97 -3.98 18.47
CA GLY A 135 11.95 -4.71 17.71
C GLY A 135 13.00 -3.83 17.03
N LYS A 136 14.03 -4.47 16.55
CA LYS A 136 15.12 -3.85 15.75
C LYS A 136 15.02 -4.22 14.28
N THR A 137 14.65 -5.47 14.02
CA THR A 137 14.65 -6.06 12.67
C THR A 137 13.33 -6.79 12.40
N LEU A 138 12.76 -6.57 11.22
CA LEU A 138 11.66 -7.36 10.70
C LEU A 138 12.18 -8.19 9.52
N THR A 139 11.89 -9.49 9.52
CA THR A 139 12.18 -10.39 8.41
C THR A 139 10.87 -10.96 7.87
N ILE A 140 10.65 -10.79 6.56
CA ILE A 140 9.52 -11.41 5.84
C ILE A 140 10.06 -12.59 5.04
N ILE A 141 9.49 -13.77 5.27
CA ILE A 141 9.85 -14.98 4.56
C ILE A 141 8.65 -15.45 3.75
N GLY A 142 8.78 -15.39 2.43
CA GLY A 142 7.75 -15.81 1.49
C GLY A 142 8.23 -16.89 0.54
N THR A 143 7.29 -17.65 -0.01
CA THR A 143 7.55 -18.62 -1.08
C THR A 143 6.86 -18.10 -2.35
N SER A 144 7.61 -17.92 -3.43
CA SER A 144 7.04 -17.52 -4.73
C SER A 144 6.29 -18.66 -5.41
N THR A 145 5.44 -18.35 -6.40
CA THR A 145 4.72 -19.37 -7.19
C THR A 145 5.62 -20.48 -7.73
N PRO A 146 6.83 -20.21 -8.27
CA PRO A 146 7.77 -21.27 -8.67
C PRO A 146 8.36 -22.10 -7.52
N GLY A 147 8.08 -21.74 -6.26
CA GLY A 147 8.55 -22.47 -5.09
C GLY A 147 9.85 -21.94 -4.48
N ASN A 148 10.36 -20.81 -4.94
CA ASN A 148 11.58 -20.22 -4.38
C ASN A 148 11.28 -19.51 -3.06
N LYS A 149 12.08 -19.79 -2.03
CA LYS A 149 12.07 -19.07 -0.76
C LYS A 149 12.79 -17.74 -0.92
N ILE A 150 12.13 -16.65 -0.55
CA ILE A 150 12.66 -15.28 -0.60
C ILE A 150 12.55 -14.69 0.80
N ILE A 151 13.59 -14.00 1.21
CA ILE A 151 13.73 -13.42 2.55
C ILE A 151 14.05 -11.94 2.40
N ASP A 152 13.15 -11.08 2.84
CA ASP A 152 13.33 -9.63 2.89
C ASP A 152 13.54 -9.18 4.33
N THR A 153 14.59 -8.43 4.57
CA THR A 153 14.93 -7.89 5.90
C THR A 153 14.74 -6.38 5.92
N TYR A 154 14.00 -5.88 6.89
CA TYR A 154 13.67 -4.47 7.08
C TYR A 154 14.24 -3.97 8.40
N SER A 155 14.69 -2.72 8.42
CA SER A 155 15.05 -2.05 9.67
C SER A 155 13.81 -1.44 10.32
N LEU A 156 13.61 -1.66 11.61
CA LEU A 156 12.54 -1.03 12.39
C LEU A 156 12.94 0.36 12.94
N SER A 157 14.14 0.83 12.60
CA SER A 157 14.58 2.18 12.96
C SER A 157 13.73 3.25 12.29
N GLY A 158 13.06 4.08 13.09
CA GLY A 158 12.12 5.11 12.63
C GLY A 158 10.65 4.69 12.68
N PHE A 159 10.34 3.39 12.78
CA PHE A 159 8.98 2.84 12.76
C PHE A 159 8.02 3.59 13.70
N THR A 160 8.37 3.67 14.99
CA THR A 160 7.48 4.30 16.01
C THR A 160 7.23 5.77 15.74
N LYS A 161 8.21 6.51 15.22
CA LYS A 161 8.04 7.93 14.86
C LYS A 161 7.12 8.08 13.64
N ALA A 162 7.35 7.29 12.59
CA ALA A 162 6.49 7.28 11.40
C ALA A 162 5.05 6.89 11.74
N LEU A 163 4.85 5.88 12.60
CA LEU A 163 3.53 5.46 13.05
C LEU A 163 2.75 6.61 13.73
N ARG A 164 3.40 7.41 14.58
CA ARG A 164 2.77 8.57 15.22
C ARG A 164 2.27 9.62 14.22
N LEU A 165 2.95 9.76 13.06
CA LEU A 165 2.51 10.71 12.02
C LEU A 165 1.17 10.30 11.43
N ILE A 166 0.98 9.00 11.14
CA ILE A 166 -0.29 8.51 10.61
C ILE A 166 -1.38 8.47 11.69
N ASP A 167 -1.04 8.15 12.94
CA ASP A 167 -1.98 8.19 14.05
C ASP A 167 -2.54 9.61 14.22
N LYS A 168 -1.68 10.63 14.22
CA LYS A 168 -2.09 12.04 14.31
C LYS A 168 -2.92 12.50 13.11
N SER A 169 -2.64 11.97 11.92
CA SER A 169 -3.26 12.45 10.67
C SER A 169 -4.58 11.76 10.35
N CYS A 170 -4.78 10.50 10.76
CA CYS A 170 -5.95 9.67 10.43
C CYS A 170 -6.67 9.07 11.66
N SER A 171 -6.48 9.65 12.84
CA SER A 171 -7.33 9.38 14.03
C SER A 171 -8.72 9.98 13.86
#